data_0535a2baf9f70ec5cfde9c1b29f9593c
#
_entry.id   0535a2baf9f70ec5cfde9c1b29f9593c
#
_cell.length_a   1.000
_cell.length_b   1.000
_cell.length_c   1.000
_cell.angle_alpha   90.00
_cell.angle_beta   90.00
_cell.angle_gamma   90.00
#
_symmetry.space_group_name_H-M   'P 1'
#
loop_
_entity.id
_entity.type
_entity.pdbx_description
1 polymer ?
#
loop_
_entity_poly.entity_id
_entity_poly.type
_entity_poly.pdbx_seq_one_letter_code
_entity_poly.pdbx_strand_id
1 'polypeptide(L)'
;MGRQYADPIFEHEKIRRRRRGPVVVLLLLVILVTAAALVNGFINRQVQLIRQSVTIPSLSSSLEGFKILHISDLHGAGFGHGQAGIEATLRNVRYNAVVISGDSLSADGNDAQLMQLITLLDKSVPVFLVAGDEDPPPILSTPHGSASPKADYIQRAESFGAIYLDAPYELQVGNSILWLCPDTVYDTDVDNARLSIENNRRQLLNDPDSEARSAALRALDYWLERIDRTEEALRKMKSGDFKICVTHVPYSQERLAELRYNDTDGLRNNAKPVSLILAGHLNNGQFRLPVIGPVFVPRALGVYGEDRWFPGDGGLSGLSTLYGISQYISPGLGASSAYSPLSIRFMNPPAVTLITLTSKLVY
;
A
#
# COMPACT_ATOMS: atom_id res chain seq x y z
N MET A 1 40.06 -0.54 93.12
CA MET A 1 40.74 -0.83 91.84
C MET A 1 40.21 -2.10 91.32
N GLY A 2 39.35 -2.09 90.39
CA GLY A 2 38.82 -3.27 89.70
C GLY A 2 38.39 -2.85 88.28
N ARG A 3 39.19 -3.14 87.32
CA ARG A 3 38.86 -3.01 85.83
C ARG A 3 37.97 -4.14 85.48
N GLN A 4 36.74 -3.90 85.13
CA GLN A 4 35.87 -4.82 84.42
C GLN A 4 36.24 -4.74 82.95
N TYR A 5 36.70 -5.83 82.39
CA TYR A 5 36.75 -6.08 80.93
C TYR A 5 35.36 -6.50 80.49
N ALA A 6 34.82 -5.74 79.57
CA ALA A 6 33.61 -6.17 78.85
C ALA A 6 34.09 -6.88 77.57
N ASP A 7 33.77 -8.17 77.49
CA ASP A 7 33.99 -8.95 76.25
C ASP A 7 33.01 -8.58 75.16
N PRO A 8 33.43 -8.31 73.94
CA PRO A 8 32.54 -8.12 72.81
C PRO A 8 32.20 -9.47 72.16
N ILE A 9 31.16 -10.17 72.72
CA ILE A 9 30.79 -11.53 72.23
C ILE A 9 29.62 -11.50 71.24
N PHE A 10 29.29 -10.38 70.61
CA PHE A 10 28.35 -10.42 69.51
C PHE A 10 28.81 -9.52 68.36
N GLU A 11 29.71 -10.06 67.56
CA GLU A 11 29.84 -9.60 66.17
C GLU A 11 28.61 -10.00 65.40
N HIS A 12 27.70 -9.05 65.19
CA HIS A 12 26.58 -9.28 64.28
C HIS A 12 27.11 -9.37 62.85
N GLU A 13 27.30 -10.58 62.36
CA GLU A 13 27.49 -10.84 60.95
C GLU A 13 26.32 -10.24 60.19
N LYS A 14 26.55 -9.09 59.52
CA LYS A 14 25.61 -8.49 58.58
C LYS A 14 25.47 -9.47 57.44
N ILE A 15 24.52 -10.40 57.54
CA ILE A 15 24.08 -11.25 56.42
C ILE A 15 23.66 -10.26 55.32
N ARG A 16 24.54 -10.05 54.34
CA ARG A 16 24.23 -9.33 53.10
C ARG A 16 23.13 -10.16 52.39
N ARG A 17 21.88 -9.86 52.70
CA ARG A 17 20.75 -10.34 51.89
C ARG A 17 21.02 -9.94 50.46
N ARG A 18 21.54 -10.83 49.60
CA ARG A 18 21.60 -10.64 48.16
C ARG A 18 20.21 -10.23 47.73
N ARG A 19 20.07 -8.98 47.28
CA ARG A 19 18.82 -8.48 46.72
C ARG A 19 18.52 -9.27 45.45
N ARG A 20 17.76 -10.35 45.58
CA ARG A 20 17.32 -11.18 44.45
C ARG A 20 16.23 -10.49 43.63
N GLY A 21 15.63 -9.42 44.15
CA GLY A 21 14.58 -8.64 43.52
C GLY A 21 14.92 -8.18 42.09
N PRO A 22 16.04 -7.45 41.85
CA PRO A 22 16.37 -6.99 40.51
C PRO A 22 16.63 -8.15 39.51
N VAL A 23 17.17 -9.27 39.95
CA VAL A 23 17.37 -10.46 39.10
C VAL A 23 16.04 -11.09 38.71
N VAL A 24 15.10 -11.19 39.65
CA VAL A 24 13.75 -11.70 39.37
C VAL A 24 13.00 -10.79 38.41
N VAL A 25 13.07 -9.46 38.59
CA VAL A 25 12.48 -8.49 37.67
C VAL A 25 13.08 -8.60 36.26
N LEU A 26 14.39 -8.74 36.17
CA LEU A 26 15.07 -8.90 34.87
C LEU A 26 14.62 -10.21 34.17
N LEU A 27 14.53 -11.31 34.92
CA LEU A 27 14.05 -12.61 34.39
C LEU A 27 12.59 -12.52 33.90
N LEU A 28 11.72 -11.86 34.65
CA LEU A 28 10.33 -11.65 34.24
C LEU A 28 10.23 -10.79 32.98
N LEU A 29 11.08 -9.76 32.85
CA LEU A 29 11.16 -8.91 31.68
C LEU A 29 11.64 -9.68 30.45
N VAL A 30 12.66 -10.53 30.59
CA VAL A 30 13.14 -11.41 29.51
C VAL A 30 12.05 -12.38 29.06
N ILE A 31 11.36 -13.02 30.03
CA ILE A 31 10.24 -13.91 29.71
C ILE A 31 9.13 -13.18 28.95
N LEU A 32 8.75 -11.98 29.41
CA LEU A 32 7.71 -11.15 28.76
C LEU A 32 8.10 -10.79 27.31
N VAL A 33 9.32 -10.29 27.10
CA VAL A 33 9.82 -9.93 25.77
C VAL A 33 9.89 -11.15 24.85
N THR A 34 10.38 -12.29 25.37
CA THR A 34 10.43 -13.53 24.60
C THR A 34 9.02 -14.02 24.24
N ALA A 35 8.09 -14.00 25.17
CA ALA A 35 6.70 -14.36 24.91
C ALA A 35 6.07 -13.42 23.86
N ALA A 36 6.27 -12.11 23.99
CA ALA A 36 5.79 -11.12 23.01
C ALA A 36 6.39 -11.38 21.61
N ALA A 37 7.68 -11.69 21.51
CA ALA A 37 8.34 -12.00 20.24
C ALA A 37 7.78 -13.29 19.60
N LEU A 38 7.55 -14.34 20.41
CA LEU A 38 6.95 -15.60 19.92
C LEU A 38 5.52 -15.40 19.43
N VAL A 39 4.69 -14.67 20.20
CA VAL A 39 3.30 -14.34 19.82
C VAL A 39 3.31 -13.50 18.56
N ASN A 40 4.17 -12.50 18.46
CA ASN A 40 4.31 -11.67 17.26
C ASN A 40 4.72 -12.51 16.05
N GLY A 41 5.70 -13.40 16.18
CA GLY A 41 6.11 -14.31 15.11
C GLY A 41 4.97 -15.22 14.64
N PHE A 42 4.11 -15.66 15.55
CA PHE A 42 2.93 -16.46 15.21
C PHE A 42 1.87 -15.62 14.46
N ILE A 43 1.54 -14.43 14.98
CA ILE A 43 0.56 -13.52 14.36
C ILE A 43 0.99 -13.10 12.95
N ASN A 44 2.27 -12.75 12.77
CA ASN A 44 2.76 -12.26 11.48
C ASN A 44 2.92 -13.35 10.40
N ARG A 45 2.78 -14.61 10.75
CA ARG A 45 2.73 -15.71 9.76
C ARG A 45 1.33 -15.98 9.23
N GLN A 46 0.29 -15.44 9.88
CA GLN A 46 -1.10 -15.67 9.52
C GLN A 46 -1.66 -14.46 8.81
N VAL A 47 -1.83 -14.56 7.50
CA VAL A 47 -2.49 -13.53 6.71
C VAL A 47 -3.99 -13.56 7.00
N GLN A 48 -4.53 -12.41 7.39
CA GLN A 48 -5.96 -12.25 7.66
C GLN A 48 -6.71 -11.84 6.39
N LEU A 49 -7.96 -12.30 6.25
CA LEU A 49 -8.90 -11.82 5.25
C LEU A 49 -9.88 -10.86 5.91
N ILE A 50 -9.73 -9.57 5.62
CA ILE A 50 -10.71 -8.55 6.00
C ILE A 50 -11.81 -8.52 4.94
N ARG A 51 -13.07 -8.46 5.37
CA ARG A 51 -14.23 -8.30 4.49
C ARG A 51 -14.83 -6.93 4.73
N GLN A 52 -14.79 -6.09 3.71
CA GLN A 52 -15.28 -4.71 3.79
C GLN A 52 -16.37 -4.49 2.75
N SER A 53 -17.55 -4.11 3.19
CA SER A 53 -18.60 -3.61 2.30
C SER A 53 -18.47 -2.11 2.12
N VAL A 54 -18.57 -1.65 0.87
CA VAL A 54 -18.58 -0.22 0.52
C VAL A 54 -19.94 0.12 -0.03
N THR A 55 -20.68 0.96 0.71
CA THR A 55 -22.02 1.38 0.31
C THR A 55 -21.96 2.56 -0.65
N ILE A 56 -22.48 2.35 -1.85
CA ILE A 56 -22.57 3.36 -2.91
C ILE A 56 -24.05 3.53 -3.29
N PRO A 57 -24.73 4.58 -2.85
CA PRO A 57 -26.18 4.71 -3.05
C PRO A 57 -26.63 4.66 -4.50
N SER A 58 -25.78 5.15 -5.44
CA SER A 58 -26.06 5.16 -6.89
C SER A 58 -25.44 3.98 -7.65
N LEU A 59 -25.09 2.89 -6.95
CA LEU A 59 -24.46 1.73 -7.58
C LEU A 59 -25.42 1.06 -8.57
N SER A 60 -24.93 0.82 -9.78
CA SER A 60 -25.70 0.03 -10.76
C SER A 60 -25.93 -1.39 -10.28
N SER A 61 -27.08 -1.95 -10.63
CA SER A 61 -27.45 -3.33 -10.29
C SER A 61 -26.45 -4.37 -10.80
N SER A 62 -25.77 -4.12 -11.92
CA SER A 62 -24.73 -5.00 -12.45
C SER A 62 -23.49 -5.06 -11.56
N LEU A 63 -23.26 -4.03 -10.75
CA LEU A 63 -22.12 -3.94 -9.83
C LEU A 63 -22.48 -4.37 -8.41
N GLU A 64 -23.75 -4.67 -8.11
CA GLU A 64 -24.17 -5.14 -6.79
C GLU A 64 -23.47 -6.47 -6.47
N GLY A 65 -22.76 -6.49 -5.34
CA GLY A 65 -21.98 -7.66 -4.93
C GLY A 65 -20.66 -7.86 -5.67
N PHE A 66 -20.22 -6.94 -6.55
CA PHE A 66 -18.93 -7.00 -7.20
C PHE A 66 -17.81 -6.95 -6.14
N LYS A 67 -16.85 -7.86 -6.26
CA LYS A 67 -15.81 -8.06 -5.24
C LYS A 67 -14.42 -7.76 -5.80
N ILE A 68 -13.69 -6.94 -5.07
CA ILE A 68 -12.29 -6.58 -5.38
C ILE A 68 -11.41 -7.14 -4.26
N LEU A 69 -10.44 -7.96 -4.62
CA LEU A 69 -9.38 -8.34 -3.71
C LEU A 69 -8.32 -7.24 -3.72
N HIS A 70 -8.21 -6.52 -2.61
CA HIS A 70 -7.24 -5.44 -2.45
C HIS A 70 -6.05 -5.90 -1.61
N ILE A 71 -4.86 -5.74 -2.16
CA ILE A 71 -3.56 -6.12 -1.59
C ILE A 71 -2.65 -4.91 -1.68
N SER A 72 -1.81 -4.67 -0.67
CA SER A 72 -0.82 -3.58 -0.68
C SER A 72 0.36 -3.90 0.22
N ASP A 73 1.41 -3.12 0.07
CA ASP A 73 2.53 -3.06 1.01
C ASP A 73 3.10 -4.45 1.31
N LEU A 74 3.40 -5.22 0.27
CA LEU A 74 4.01 -6.55 0.42
C LEU A 74 5.46 -6.43 0.93
N HIS A 75 6.20 -5.38 0.53
CA HIS A 75 7.60 -5.13 0.90
C HIS A 75 8.49 -6.38 0.83
N GLY A 76 8.26 -7.23 -0.18
CA GLY A 76 8.98 -8.49 -0.35
C GLY A 76 8.72 -9.54 0.76
N ALA A 77 7.67 -9.38 1.57
CA ALA A 77 7.35 -10.32 2.64
C ALA A 77 6.91 -11.69 2.09
N GLY A 78 7.44 -12.76 2.68
CA GLY A 78 7.10 -14.13 2.34
C GLY A 78 6.22 -14.79 3.42
N PHE A 79 5.11 -15.39 3.00
CA PHE A 79 4.15 -16.09 3.87
C PHE A 79 4.19 -17.60 3.62
N GLY A 80 5.36 -18.18 3.80
CA GLY A 80 5.65 -19.58 3.48
C GLY A 80 6.11 -19.78 2.04
N HIS A 81 6.43 -21.03 1.67
CA HIS A 81 6.91 -21.36 0.33
C HIS A 81 5.83 -21.02 -0.72
N GLY A 82 6.19 -20.25 -1.76
CA GLY A 82 5.26 -19.84 -2.83
C GLY A 82 4.06 -19.04 -2.33
N GLN A 83 4.19 -18.28 -1.23
CA GLN A 83 3.10 -17.52 -0.60
C GLN A 83 1.94 -18.40 -0.08
N ALA A 84 2.24 -19.61 0.39
CA ALA A 84 1.24 -20.60 0.84
C ALA A 84 0.27 -20.07 1.92
N GLY A 85 0.72 -19.11 2.76
CA GLY A 85 -0.15 -18.47 3.76
C GLY A 85 -1.24 -17.61 3.11
N ILE A 86 -0.91 -16.88 2.05
CA ILE A 86 -1.89 -16.10 1.27
C ILE A 86 -2.81 -17.05 0.51
N GLU A 87 -2.26 -18.08 -0.14
CA GLU A 87 -3.03 -19.09 -0.85
C GLU A 87 -4.08 -19.76 0.07
N ALA A 88 -3.67 -20.17 1.26
CA ALA A 88 -4.57 -20.77 2.25
C ALA A 88 -5.70 -19.82 2.65
N THR A 89 -5.41 -18.53 2.81
CA THR A 89 -6.38 -17.49 3.14
C THR A 89 -7.39 -17.27 2.00
N LEU A 90 -6.95 -17.38 0.76
CA LEU A 90 -7.78 -17.13 -0.43
C LEU A 90 -8.49 -18.37 -0.99
N ARG A 91 -8.21 -19.57 -0.51
CA ARG A 91 -8.66 -20.86 -1.07
C ARG A 91 -10.13 -20.94 -1.43
N ASN A 92 -11.02 -20.33 -0.66
CA ASN A 92 -12.47 -20.34 -0.89
C ASN A 92 -13.02 -18.92 -1.09
N VAL A 93 -12.18 -17.98 -1.46
CA VAL A 93 -12.55 -16.58 -1.67
C VAL A 93 -12.76 -16.35 -3.16
N ARG A 94 -13.96 -15.85 -3.51
CA ARG A 94 -14.27 -15.44 -4.88
C ARG A 94 -14.20 -13.93 -4.99
N TYR A 95 -13.54 -13.45 -6.03
CA TYR A 95 -13.40 -12.04 -6.36
C TYR A 95 -13.53 -11.86 -7.88
N ASN A 96 -13.83 -10.64 -8.32
CA ASN A 96 -14.06 -10.30 -9.72
C ASN A 96 -12.87 -9.51 -10.32
N ALA A 97 -12.05 -8.90 -9.46
CA ALA A 97 -10.82 -8.20 -9.83
C ALA A 97 -9.85 -8.24 -8.66
N VAL A 98 -8.56 -8.06 -8.94
CA VAL A 98 -7.52 -7.85 -7.94
C VAL A 98 -6.88 -6.50 -8.16
N VAL A 99 -6.61 -5.76 -7.08
CA VAL A 99 -5.86 -4.51 -7.08
C VAL A 99 -4.69 -4.65 -6.13
N ILE A 100 -3.47 -4.47 -6.66
CA ILE A 100 -2.22 -4.41 -5.89
C ILE A 100 -1.78 -2.94 -5.89
N SER A 101 -1.91 -2.27 -4.74
CA SER A 101 -1.74 -0.82 -4.64
C SER A 101 -0.37 -0.41 -4.08
N GLY A 102 0.70 -0.95 -4.65
CA GLY A 102 2.07 -0.48 -4.45
C GLY A 102 2.83 -1.09 -3.28
N ASP A 103 4.09 -0.69 -3.15
CA ASP A 103 5.09 -1.16 -2.19
C ASP A 103 5.19 -2.68 -2.16
N SER A 104 5.38 -3.23 -3.34
CA SER A 104 5.35 -4.68 -3.54
C SER A 104 6.73 -5.34 -3.39
N LEU A 105 7.81 -4.61 -3.70
CA LEU A 105 9.16 -5.14 -3.74
C LEU A 105 9.83 -5.04 -2.36
N SER A 106 10.85 -5.85 -2.15
CA SER A 106 11.73 -5.67 -0.99
C SER A 106 12.65 -4.45 -1.17
N ALA A 107 13.21 -3.96 -0.07
CA ALA A 107 14.06 -2.77 -0.08
C ALA A 107 15.29 -2.84 -1.01
N ASP A 108 15.73 -4.05 -1.39
CA ASP A 108 16.77 -4.29 -2.38
C ASP A 108 16.24 -4.40 -3.82
N GLY A 109 14.94 -4.17 -4.03
CA GLY A 109 14.30 -4.25 -5.34
C GLY A 109 13.96 -5.66 -5.80
N ASN A 110 14.05 -6.68 -4.92
CA ASN A 110 13.72 -8.05 -5.28
C ASN A 110 12.19 -8.24 -5.41
N ASP A 111 11.75 -8.70 -6.58
CA ASP A 111 10.35 -8.90 -6.96
C ASP A 111 9.84 -10.33 -6.82
N ALA A 112 10.64 -11.27 -6.34
CA ALA A 112 10.29 -12.69 -6.30
C ALA A 112 8.98 -12.97 -5.55
N GLN A 113 8.73 -12.28 -4.44
CA GLN A 113 7.52 -12.46 -3.65
C GLN A 113 6.28 -11.91 -4.35
N LEU A 114 6.41 -10.81 -5.08
CA LEU A 114 5.35 -10.27 -5.94
C LEU A 114 5.00 -11.26 -7.06
N MET A 115 6.00 -11.83 -7.74
CA MET A 115 5.76 -12.81 -8.81
C MET A 115 5.08 -14.08 -8.28
N GLN A 116 5.49 -14.57 -7.10
CA GLN A 116 4.81 -15.68 -6.44
C GLN A 116 3.35 -15.32 -6.10
N LEU A 117 3.10 -14.11 -5.59
CA LEU A 117 1.76 -13.62 -5.30
C LEU A 117 0.90 -13.59 -6.57
N ILE A 118 1.37 -12.97 -7.65
CA ILE A 118 0.62 -12.90 -8.92
C ILE A 118 0.33 -14.30 -9.47
N THR A 119 1.29 -15.23 -9.32
CA THR A 119 1.14 -16.60 -9.83
C THR A 119 0.03 -17.38 -9.15
N LEU A 120 -0.20 -17.18 -7.85
CA LEU A 120 -1.25 -17.88 -7.09
C LEU A 120 -2.67 -17.33 -7.31
N LEU A 121 -2.80 -16.11 -7.87
CA LEU A 121 -4.10 -15.49 -8.09
C LEU A 121 -4.86 -16.18 -9.24
N ASP A 122 -6.20 -16.10 -9.19
CA ASP A 122 -7.07 -16.66 -10.23
C ASP A 122 -6.80 -15.97 -11.58
N LYS A 123 -6.35 -16.75 -12.55
CA LYS A 123 -5.99 -16.26 -13.89
C LYS A 123 -7.21 -15.84 -14.74
N SER A 124 -8.42 -16.14 -14.29
CA SER A 124 -9.65 -15.75 -14.99
C SER A 124 -10.10 -14.33 -14.66
N VAL A 125 -9.49 -13.68 -13.66
CA VAL A 125 -9.83 -12.31 -13.26
C VAL A 125 -8.67 -11.35 -13.49
N PRO A 126 -8.94 -10.08 -13.84
CA PRO A 126 -7.88 -9.10 -14.07
C PRO A 126 -7.16 -8.77 -12.74
N VAL A 127 -5.84 -8.65 -12.82
CA VAL A 127 -4.96 -8.25 -11.73
C VAL A 127 -4.32 -6.91 -12.10
N PHE A 128 -4.67 -5.85 -11.38
CA PHE A 128 -4.14 -4.51 -11.59
C PHE A 128 -3.03 -4.22 -10.59
N LEU A 129 -1.96 -3.61 -11.07
CA LEU A 129 -0.78 -3.25 -10.28
C LEU A 129 -0.48 -1.76 -10.46
N VAL A 130 -0.29 -1.03 -9.37
CA VAL A 130 0.39 0.27 -9.35
C VAL A 130 1.68 0.16 -8.54
N ALA A 131 2.66 1.02 -8.82
CA ALA A 131 3.87 1.11 -8.02
C ALA A 131 3.61 1.92 -6.75
N GLY A 132 4.37 1.63 -5.68
CA GLY A 132 4.44 2.45 -4.47
C GLY A 132 5.66 3.37 -4.48
N ASP A 133 5.81 4.13 -3.42
CA ASP A 133 6.92 5.10 -3.27
C ASP A 133 8.23 4.43 -2.80
N GLU A 134 8.15 3.24 -2.18
CA GLU A 134 9.34 2.40 -1.90
C GLU A 134 9.67 1.44 -3.05
N ASP A 135 8.81 1.29 -4.06
CA ASP A 135 9.14 0.51 -5.26
C ASP A 135 10.07 1.30 -6.19
N PRO A 136 10.95 0.64 -6.95
CA PRO A 136 11.72 1.30 -8.00
C PRO A 136 10.81 2.00 -9.02
N PRO A 137 11.27 3.10 -9.66
CA PRO A 137 10.50 3.79 -10.69
C PRO A 137 9.98 2.80 -11.75
N PRO A 138 8.67 2.74 -11.99
CA PRO A 138 8.08 1.75 -12.90
C PRO A 138 8.41 2.00 -14.37
N ILE A 139 8.75 3.26 -14.71
CA ILE A 139 9.16 3.70 -16.05
C ILE A 139 10.53 4.35 -15.94
N LEU A 140 11.47 3.82 -16.71
CA LEU A 140 12.85 4.27 -16.72
C LEU A 140 13.01 5.42 -17.73
N SER A 141 13.60 6.52 -17.29
CA SER A 141 13.92 7.66 -18.15
C SER A 141 15.05 7.33 -19.14
N THR A 142 15.94 6.41 -18.78
CA THR A 142 17.05 5.93 -19.60
C THR A 142 17.13 4.40 -19.51
N PRO A 143 16.29 3.65 -20.25
CA PRO A 143 16.31 2.20 -20.23
C PRO A 143 17.64 1.67 -20.78
N HIS A 144 18.33 0.86 -19.99
CA HIS A 144 19.55 0.18 -20.40
C HIS A 144 19.23 -1.15 -21.07
N GLY A 145 19.63 -1.29 -22.33
CA GLY A 145 19.57 -2.58 -23.03
C GLY A 145 18.19 -3.17 -23.34
N SER A 146 17.11 -2.59 -22.81
CA SER A 146 15.75 -3.03 -23.04
C SER A 146 15.07 -2.21 -24.14
N ALA A 147 14.26 -2.86 -24.96
CA ALA A 147 13.41 -2.18 -25.92
C ALA A 147 12.25 -1.43 -25.23
N SER A 148 11.88 -1.85 -24.03
CA SER A 148 10.79 -1.27 -23.24
C SER A 148 11.32 -0.28 -22.20
N PRO A 149 10.68 0.89 -22.01
CA PRO A 149 11.00 1.80 -20.92
C PRO A 149 10.44 1.34 -19.57
N LYS A 150 9.60 0.31 -19.52
CA LYS A 150 9.09 -0.27 -18.29
C LYS A 150 10.21 -0.96 -17.51
N ALA A 151 10.24 -0.77 -16.20
CA ALA A 151 11.17 -1.48 -15.32
C ALA A 151 10.97 -3.01 -15.40
N ASP A 152 12.02 -3.77 -15.14
CA ASP A 152 12.03 -5.23 -15.30
C ASP A 152 10.92 -5.91 -14.45
N TYR A 153 10.68 -5.44 -13.22
CA TYR A 153 9.63 -6.01 -12.38
C TYR A 153 8.23 -5.78 -12.94
N ILE A 154 7.99 -4.64 -13.62
CA ILE A 154 6.71 -4.38 -14.31
C ILE A 154 6.56 -5.33 -15.50
N GLN A 155 7.59 -5.44 -16.35
CA GLN A 155 7.56 -6.36 -17.49
C GLN A 155 7.35 -7.81 -17.05
N ARG A 156 8.00 -8.22 -15.96
CA ARG A 156 7.80 -9.55 -15.37
C ARG A 156 6.38 -9.71 -14.82
N ALA A 157 5.84 -8.76 -14.07
CA ALA A 157 4.47 -8.82 -13.57
C ALA A 157 3.46 -8.96 -14.72
N GLU A 158 3.64 -8.21 -15.80
CA GLU A 158 2.80 -8.31 -17.01
C GLU A 158 2.94 -9.69 -17.69
N SER A 159 4.14 -10.27 -17.73
CA SER A 159 4.36 -11.63 -18.26
C SER A 159 3.65 -12.72 -17.43
N PHE A 160 3.39 -12.47 -16.15
CA PHE A 160 2.58 -13.32 -15.27
C PHE A 160 1.08 -13.00 -15.31
N GLY A 161 0.66 -12.04 -16.15
CA GLY A 161 -0.74 -11.70 -16.40
C GLY A 161 -1.29 -10.55 -15.57
N ALA A 162 -0.45 -9.79 -14.87
CA ALA A 162 -0.85 -8.53 -14.27
C ALA A 162 -0.97 -7.43 -15.34
N ILE A 163 -1.73 -6.39 -15.02
CA ILE A 163 -1.89 -5.18 -15.83
C ILE A 163 -1.30 -4.03 -15.03
N TYR A 164 -0.21 -3.45 -15.53
CA TYR A 164 0.30 -2.21 -14.93
C TYR A 164 -0.66 -1.07 -15.25
N LEU A 165 -1.29 -0.53 -14.22
CA LEU A 165 -2.34 0.49 -14.33
C LEU A 165 -1.69 1.88 -14.44
N ASP A 166 -1.24 2.24 -15.62
CA ASP A 166 -0.64 3.55 -15.95
C ASP A 166 -1.58 4.50 -16.68
N ALA A 167 -2.71 4.01 -17.16
CA ALA A 167 -3.80 4.77 -17.75
C ALA A 167 -5.15 4.17 -17.29
N PRO A 168 -6.28 4.89 -17.41
CA PRO A 168 -7.57 4.33 -17.04
C PRO A 168 -7.89 3.05 -17.81
N TYR A 169 -8.40 2.05 -17.07
CA TYR A 169 -8.78 0.76 -17.63
C TYR A 169 -10.29 0.58 -17.55
N GLU A 170 -10.90 0.22 -18.69
CA GLU A 170 -12.33 -0.05 -18.81
C GLU A 170 -12.62 -1.53 -18.48
N LEU A 171 -13.46 -1.78 -17.49
CA LEU A 171 -13.94 -3.10 -17.14
C LEU A 171 -15.44 -3.18 -17.33
N GLN A 172 -15.88 -3.98 -18.31
CA GLN A 172 -17.29 -4.23 -18.56
C GLN A 172 -17.83 -5.21 -17.53
N VAL A 173 -18.89 -4.82 -16.80
CA VAL A 173 -19.57 -5.65 -15.81
C VAL A 173 -21.07 -5.67 -16.11
N GLY A 174 -21.51 -6.71 -16.79
CA GLY A 174 -22.88 -6.76 -17.32
C GLY A 174 -23.16 -5.57 -18.24
N ASN A 175 -24.16 -4.77 -17.91
CA ASN A 175 -24.51 -3.57 -18.67
C ASN A 175 -23.85 -2.27 -18.15
N SER A 176 -22.93 -2.39 -17.20
CA SER A 176 -22.26 -1.23 -16.58
C SER A 176 -20.78 -1.24 -16.89
N ILE A 177 -20.20 -0.04 -16.88
CA ILE A 177 -18.76 0.15 -17.00
C ILE A 177 -18.21 0.56 -15.63
N LEU A 178 -17.13 -0.14 -15.24
CA LEU A 178 -16.30 0.18 -14.09
C LEU A 178 -14.94 0.62 -14.61
N TRP A 179 -14.52 1.82 -14.26
CA TRP A 179 -13.20 2.34 -14.59
C TRP A 179 -12.26 2.19 -13.40
N LEU A 180 -11.09 1.61 -13.64
CA LEU A 180 -9.96 1.69 -12.72
C LEU A 180 -9.03 2.78 -13.25
N CYS A 181 -8.79 3.80 -12.45
CA CYS A 181 -7.99 4.96 -12.83
C CYS A 181 -6.77 5.06 -11.90
N PRO A 182 -5.55 5.16 -12.43
CA PRO A 182 -4.41 5.54 -11.60
C PRO A 182 -4.60 6.98 -11.09
N ASP A 183 -4.03 7.29 -9.94
CA ASP A 183 -4.09 8.63 -9.30
C ASP A 183 -3.64 9.76 -10.22
N THR A 184 -2.65 9.50 -11.06
CA THR A 184 -2.10 10.47 -12.01
C THR A 184 -3.14 11.06 -12.96
N VAL A 185 -4.28 10.40 -13.18
CA VAL A 185 -5.40 10.93 -13.99
C VAL A 185 -6.00 12.19 -13.36
N TYR A 186 -5.96 12.28 -12.03
CA TYR A 186 -6.54 13.39 -11.28
C TYR A 186 -5.57 14.55 -11.06
N ASP A 187 -4.27 14.31 -11.25
CA ASP A 187 -3.21 15.27 -10.98
C ASP A 187 -2.57 15.84 -12.25
N THR A 188 -2.58 15.09 -13.34
CA THR A 188 -1.87 15.47 -14.56
C THR A 188 -2.77 16.32 -15.48
N ASP A 189 -2.33 17.52 -15.79
CA ASP A 189 -2.84 18.28 -16.93
C ASP A 189 -2.31 17.63 -18.22
N VAL A 190 -3.20 16.91 -18.90
CA VAL A 190 -2.85 16.07 -20.05
C VAL A 190 -2.31 16.91 -21.21
N ASP A 191 -2.89 18.08 -21.46
CA ASP A 191 -2.50 18.97 -22.56
C ASP A 191 -1.11 19.57 -22.32
N ASN A 192 -0.86 20.08 -21.11
CA ASN A 192 0.45 20.62 -20.73
C ASN A 192 1.52 19.51 -20.66
N ALA A 193 1.17 18.33 -20.17
CA ALA A 193 2.09 17.18 -20.14
C ALA A 193 2.50 16.79 -21.57
N ARG A 194 1.55 16.70 -22.51
CA ARG A 194 1.81 16.40 -23.92
C ARG A 194 2.79 17.41 -24.50
N LEU A 195 2.49 18.72 -24.37
CA LEU A 195 3.35 19.79 -24.89
C LEU A 195 4.78 19.71 -24.33
N SER A 196 4.92 19.44 -23.04
CA SER A 196 6.21 19.31 -22.39
C SER A 196 7.01 18.13 -22.97
N ILE A 197 6.38 16.97 -23.12
CA ILE A 197 7.02 15.76 -23.65
C ILE A 197 7.42 15.96 -25.11
N GLU A 198 6.55 16.53 -25.95
CA GLU A 198 6.86 16.82 -27.35
C GLU A 198 7.99 17.84 -27.51
N ASN A 199 8.08 18.84 -26.63
CA ASN A 199 9.19 19.79 -26.61
C ASN A 199 10.51 19.09 -26.26
N ASN A 200 10.52 18.26 -25.20
CA ASN A 200 11.68 17.48 -24.81
C ASN A 200 12.12 16.54 -25.94
N ARG A 201 11.16 15.88 -26.59
CA ARG A 201 11.43 15.00 -27.72
C ARG A 201 12.09 15.74 -28.89
N ARG A 202 11.58 16.95 -29.23
CA ARG A 202 12.18 17.80 -30.27
C ARG A 202 13.60 18.22 -29.92
N GLN A 203 13.89 18.55 -28.66
CA GLN A 203 15.25 18.88 -28.21
C GLN A 203 16.18 17.70 -28.37
N LEU A 204 15.81 16.50 -27.91
CA LEU A 204 16.60 15.31 -28.03
C LEU A 204 16.90 14.91 -29.47
N LEU A 205 15.99 15.22 -30.42
CA LEU A 205 16.22 14.95 -31.85
C LEU A 205 17.35 15.79 -32.45
N ASN A 206 17.73 16.92 -31.81
CA ASN A 206 18.87 17.73 -32.22
C ASN A 206 20.20 17.26 -31.63
N ASP A 207 20.17 16.36 -30.63
CA ASP A 207 21.38 15.83 -30.00
C ASP A 207 22.06 14.78 -30.92
N PRO A 208 23.38 14.56 -30.79
CA PRO A 208 24.08 13.52 -31.54
C PRO A 208 23.49 12.14 -31.30
N ASP A 209 23.53 11.29 -32.31
CA ASP A 209 23.08 9.92 -32.21
C ASP A 209 23.88 9.15 -31.14
N SER A 210 23.13 8.55 -30.20
CA SER A 210 23.69 7.73 -29.12
C SER A 210 22.64 6.73 -28.64
N GLU A 211 23.10 5.68 -27.98
CA GLU A 211 22.21 4.72 -27.35
C GLU A 211 21.37 5.40 -26.23
N ALA A 212 21.97 6.30 -25.47
CA ALA A 212 21.29 7.07 -24.42
C ALA A 212 20.16 7.94 -25.00
N ARG A 213 20.43 8.65 -26.14
CA ARG A 213 19.40 9.42 -26.85
C ARG A 213 18.25 8.51 -27.30
N SER A 214 18.56 7.39 -27.93
CA SER A 214 17.58 6.45 -28.42
C SER A 214 16.72 5.88 -27.26
N ALA A 215 17.34 5.61 -26.11
CA ALA A 215 16.65 5.16 -24.90
C ALA A 215 15.72 6.24 -24.34
N ALA A 216 16.19 7.48 -24.25
CA ALA A 216 15.37 8.62 -23.79
C ALA A 216 14.18 8.88 -24.74
N LEU A 217 14.37 8.80 -26.05
CA LEU A 217 13.28 8.93 -27.02
C LEU A 217 12.23 7.85 -26.84
N ARG A 218 12.62 6.57 -26.62
CA ARG A 218 11.65 5.49 -26.33
C ARG A 218 10.84 5.76 -25.06
N ALA A 219 11.48 6.31 -24.03
CA ALA A 219 10.76 6.69 -22.80
C ALA A 219 9.74 7.81 -23.06
N LEU A 220 10.10 8.83 -23.83
CA LEU A 220 9.16 9.91 -24.20
C LEU A 220 8.02 9.41 -25.10
N ASP A 221 8.31 8.53 -26.07
CA ASP A 221 7.29 7.92 -26.92
C ASP A 221 6.28 7.10 -26.09
N TYR A 222 6.75 6.35 -25.08
CA TYR A 222 5.88 5.66 -24.13
C TYR A 222 4.97 6.63 -23.34
N TRP A 223 5.52 7.76 -22.89
CA TRP A 223 4.73 8.76 -22.18
C TRP A 223 3.66 9.41 -23.07
N LEU A 224 3.95 9.66 -24.35
CA LEU A 224 2.96 10.14 -25.31
C LEU A 224 1.86 9.09 -25.54
N GLU A 225 2.22 7.83 -25.74
CA GLU A 225 1.26 6.74 -25.90
C GLU A 225 0.37 6.58 -24.66
N ARG A 226 0.93 6.72 -23.45
CA ARG A 226 0.16 6.73 -22.21
C ARG A 226 -0.84 7.89 -22.17
N ILE A 227 -0.43 9.09 -22.59
CA ILE A 227 -1.31 10.24 -22.68
C ILE A 227 -2.44 9.96 -23.68
N ASP A 228 -2.14 9.41 -24.87
CA ASP A 228 -3.16 9.06 -25.85
C ASP A 228 -4.19 8.09 -25.30
N ARG A 229 -3.76 7.04 -24.61
CA ARG A 229 -4.64 6.05 -23.96
C ARG A 229 -5.49 6.72 -22.87
N THR A 230 -4.91 7.63 -22.10
CA THR A 230 -5.63 8.36 -21.04
C THR A 230 -6.70 9.26 -21.63
N GLU A 231 -6.39 10.05 -22.66
CA GLU A 231 -7.36 10.92 -23.34
C GLU A 231 -8.49 10.10 -23.98
N GLU A 232 -8.17 9.00 -24.64
CA GLU A 232 -9.17 8.11 -25.25
C GLU A 232 -10.13 7.59 -24.19
N ALA A 233 -9.60 7.11 -23.05
CA ALA A 233 -10.41 6.62 -21.93
C ALA A 233 -11.28 7.75 -21.35
N LEU A 234 -10.73 8.93 -21.12
CA LEU A 234 -11.48 10.10 -20.61
C LEU A 234 -12.61 10.52 -21.55
N ARG A 235 -12.42 10.45 -22.87
CA ARG A 235 -13.49 10.73 -23.84
C ARG A 235 -14.62 9.70 -23.79
N LYS A 236 -14.33 8.43 -23.45
CA LYS A 236 -15.32 7.35 -23.32
C LYS A 236 -16.08 7.40 -22.00
N MET A 237 -15.48 7.93 -20.94
CA MET A 237 -16.08 7.96 -19.60
C MET A 237 -17.35 8.79 -19.58
N LYS A 238 -18.38 8.27 -18.92
CA LYS A 238 -19.67 8.93 -18.68
C LYS A 238 -19.82 9.26 -17.20
N SER A 239 -20.66 10.25 -16.90
CA SER A 239 -20.94 10.64 -15.51
C SER A 239 -21.55 9.51 -14.65
N GLY A 240 -22.29 8.60 -15.29
CA GLY A 240 -22.92 7.45 -14.62
C GLY A 240 -22.02 6.24 -14.45
N ASP A 241 -20.80 6.23 -15.02
CA ASP A 241 -19.87 5.13 -14.87
C ASP A 241 -19.31 5.08 -13.45
N PHE A 242 -19.05 3.87 -12.96
CA PHE A 242 -18.42 3.69 -11.66
C PHE A 242 -16.90 3.84 -11.77
N LYS A 243 -16.31 4.76 -11.00
CA LYS A 243 -14.89 5.10 -11.10
C LYS A 243 -14.17 4.81 -9.79
N ILE A 244 -13.14 3.98 -9.86
CA ILE A 244 -12.24 3.64 -8.77
C ILE A 244 -10.89 4.30 -9.05
N CYS A 245 -10.43 5.15 -8.13
CA CYS A 245 -9.05 5.62 -8.12
C CYS A 245 -8.18 4.58 -7.40
N VAL A 246 -7.10 4.17 -8.03
CA VAL A 246 -6.09 3.30 -7.42
C VAL A 246 -4.83 4.15 -7.22
N THR A 247 -4.44 4.30 -5.98
CA THR A 247 -3.24 5.04 -5.57
C THR A 247 -2.46 4.23 -4.55
N HIS A 248 -1.18 4.52 -4.39
CA HIS A 248 -0.44 3.95 -3.27
C HIS A 248 -0.66 4.80 -2.02
N VAL A 249 -0.41 6.11 -2.11
CA VAL A 249 -0.55 7.05 -0.99
C VAL A 249 -2.02 7.47 -0.83
N PRO A 250 -2.61 7.34 0.36
CA PRO A 250 -3.99 7.77 0.58
C PRO A 250 -4.13 9.29 0.49
N TYR A 251 -5.28 9.75 0.01
CA TYR A 251 -5.56 11.17 -0.10
C TYR A 251 -5.91 11.79 1.24
N SER A 252 -5.36 12.99 1.49
CA SER A 252 -5.72 13.82 2.64
C SER A 252 -7.15 14.36 2.52
N GLN A 253 -7.69 14.91 3.62
CA GLN A 253 -9.02 15.53 3.61
C GLN A 253 -9.10 16.69 2.62
N GLU A 254 -8.03 17.50 2.56
CA GLU A 254 -7.92 18.63 1.62
C GLU A 254 -7.97 18.13 0.19
N ARG A 255 -7.22 17.07 -0.12
CA ARG A 255 -7.20 16.48 -1.46
C ARG A 255 -8.55 15.88 -1.85
N LEU A 256 -9.25 15.23 -0.92
CA LEU A 256 -10.61 14.73 -1.16
C LEU A 256 -11.61 15.88 -1.41
N ALA A 257 -11.45 17.00 -0.70
CA ALA A 257 -12.26 18.20 -0.94
C ALA A 257 -11.99 18.80 -2.33
N GLU A 258 -10.72 18.88 -2.74
CA GLU A 258 -10.34 19.33 -4.09
C GLU A 258 -10.94 18.41 -5.17
N LEU A 259 -10.84 17.10 -5.04
CA LEU A 259 -11.45 16.15 -5.96
C LEU A 259 -12.97 16.36 -6.09
N ARG A 260 -13.63 16.71 -4.99
CA ARG A 260 -15.08 16.87 -4.96
C ARG A 260 -15.56 18.21 -5.49
N TYR A 261 -14.87 19.29 -5.13
CA TYR A 261 -15.40 20.65 -5.30
C TYR A 261 -14.69 21.47 -6.38
N ASN A 262 -13.43 21.13 -6.70
CA ASN A 262 -12.75 21.85 -7.75
C ASN A 262 -13.15 21.31 -9.12
N ASP A 263 -13.70 22.15 -9.96
CA ASP A 263 -13.84 21.85 -11.37
C ASP A 263 -12.44 21.77 -11.98
N THR A 264 -12.17 20.66 -12.64
CA THR A 264 -10.98 20.54 -13.47
C THR A 264 -11.38 20.89 -14.89
N ASP A 265 -10.58 21.72 -15.55
CA ASP A 265 -10.85 22.06 -16.94
C ASP A 265 -10.70 20.83 -17.86
N GLY A 266 -11.49 20.79 -18.93
CA GLY A 266 -11.34 19.84 -20.01
C GLY A 266 -11.75 18.40 -19.68
N LEU A 267 -11.07 17.45 -20.33
CA LEU A 267 -11.42 16.03 -20.31
C LEU A 267 -11.32 15.37 -18.93
N ARG A 268 -10.49 15.90 -18.03
CA ARG A 268 -10.34 15.33 -16.66
C ARG A 268 -11.63 15.32 -15.85
N ASN A 269 -12.56 16.23 -16.16
CA ASN A 269 -13.88 16.23 -15.53
C ASN A 269 -14.64 14.93 -15.77
N ASN A 270 -14.38 14.23 -16.87
CA ASN A 270 -15.02 12.96 -17.18
C ASN A 270 -14.60 11.84 -16.20
N ALA A 271 -13.43 11.95 -15.56
CA ALA A 271 -13.01 11.02 -14.51
C ALA A 271 -13.73 11.23 -13.18
N LYS A 272 -14.54 12.30 -13.05
CA LYS A 272 -15.34 12.61 -11.86
C LYS A 272 -16.81 12.20 -12.05
N PRO A 273 -17.54 11.97 -10.97
CA PRO A 273 -17.06 11.84 -9.61
C PRO A 273 -16.30 10.53 -9.39
N VAL A 274 -15.27 10.57 -8.52
CA VAL A 274 -14.63 9.36 -7.99
C VAL A 274 -15.56 8.75 -6.96
N SER A 275 -15.84 7.45 -7.08
CA SER A 275 -16.76 6.75 -6.17
C SER A 275 -16.02 6.04 -5.03
N LEU A 276 -14.84 5.48 -5.34
CA LEU A 276 -14.03 4.72 -4.41
C LEU A 276 -12.54 4.98 -4.68
N ILE A 277 -11.76 5.13 -3.62
CA ILE A 277 -10.31 5.19 -3.67
C ILE A 277 -9.76 3.97 -2.94
N LEU A 278 -8.80 3.27 -3.55
CA LEU A 278 -8.07 2.15 -2.96
C LEU A 278 -6.62 2.59 -2.76
N ALA A 279 -6.16 2.55 -1.49
CA ALA A 279 -4.82 3.00 -1.11
C ALA A 279 -4.14 2.04 -0.15
N GLY A 280 -2.81 2.11 -0.07
CA GLY A 280 -1.94 1.38 0.87
C GLY A 280 -1.13 2.33 1.76
N HIS A 281 0.21 2.14 1.76
CA HIS A 281 1.26 3.01 2.28
C HIS A 281 1.40 3.05 3.81
N LEU A 282 0.30 3.06 4.57
CA LEU A 282 0.34 3.35 6.00
C LEU A 282 0.62 2.12 6.88
N ASN A 283 0.64 0.93 6.30
CA ASN A 283 0.93 -0.33 7.00
C ASN A 283 0.15 -0.50 8.33
N ASN A 284 -1.02 0.16 8.45
CA ASN A 284 -1.82 0.21 9.69
C ASN A 284 -1.01 0.68 10.92
N GLY A 285 -0.02 1.58 10.73
CA GLY A 285 0.87 2.05 11.79
C GLY A 285 1.83 0.98 12.29
N GLN A 286 2.17 0.02 11.46
CA GLN A 286 3.20 -1.03 11.52
C GLN A 286 3.52 -1.61 12.90
N PHE A 287 4.00 -0.80 13.86
CA PHE A 287 4.30 -1.21 15.24
C PHE A 287 3.17 -0.78 16.18
N ARG A 288 2.43 -1.77 16.71
CA ARG A 288 1.25 -1.54 17.53
C ARG A 288 1.37 -2.20 18.89
N LEU A 289 0.77 -1.60 19.90
CA LEU A 289 0.62 -2.22 21.22
C LEU A 289 -0.86 -2.55 21.43
N PRO A 290 -1.16 -3.69 22.08
CA PRO A 290 -2.53 -4.04 22.44
C PRO A 290 -3.19 -2.90 23.22
N VAL A 291 -4.45 -2.58 22.91
CA VAL A 291 -5.25 -1.52 23.55
C VAL A 291 -4.79 -0.09 23.24
N ILE A 292 -3.49 0.14 23.06
CA ILE A 292 -2.92 1.48 22.83
C ILE A 292 -2.98 1.85 21.34
N GLY A 293 -2.85 0.86 20.45
CA GLY A 293 -2.77 1.09 19.00
C GLY A 293 -1.35 1.36 18.50
N PRO A 294 -1.18 2.11 17.40
CA PRO A 294 0.11 2.40 16.81
C PRO A 294 0.98 3.23 17.75
N VAL A 295 2.26 2.85 17.84
CA VAL A 295 3.22 3.50 18.73
C VAL A 295 3.85 4.72 18.07
N PHE A 296 4.08 4.64 16.77
CA PHE A 296 4.78 5.67 16.03
C PHE A 296 4.32 5.71 14.57
N VAL A 297 4.13 6.92 14.04
CA VAL A 297 3.90 7.17 12.62
C VAL A 297 4.89 8.24 12.18
N PRO A 298 5.82 7.92 11.29
CA PRO A 298 6.85 8.86 10.85
C PRO A 298 6.27 9.95 9.95
N ARG A 299 6.88 11.14 10.01
CA ARG A 299 6.57 12.26 9.11
C ARG A 299 6.67 11.87 7.63
N ALA A 300 7.59 10.97 7.31
CA ALA A 300 7.84 10.51 5.94
C ALA A 300 6.57 9.97 5.25
N LEU A 301 5.60 9.45 6.02
CA LEU A 301 4.33 8.96 5.49
C LEU A 301 3.31 10.08 5.14
N GLY A 302 3.64 11.35 5.38
CA GLY A 302 2.78 12.47 5.01
C GLY A 302 1.47 12.64 5.77
N VAL A 303 1.13 11.72 6.70
CA VAL A 303 -0.18 11.71 7.37
C VAL A 303 -0.36 12.89 8.32
N TYR A 304 0.68 13.22 9.10
CA TYR A 304 0.60 14.23 10.17
C TYR A 304 1.52 15.43 9.94
N GLY A 305 2.31 15.45 8.87
CA GLY A 305 3.29 16.52 8.64
C GLY A 305 4.48 16.54 9.61
N GLU A 306 4.45 15.72 10.66
CA GLU A 306 5.49 15.57 11.69
C GLU A 306 5.56 14.11 12.17
N ASP A 307 6.65 13.75 12.84
CA ASP A 307 6.74 12.46 13.54
C ASP A 307 5.76 12.43 14.71
N ARG A 308 4.93 11.41 14.76
CA ARG A 308 3.89 11.32 15.79
C ARG A 308 3.96 10.04 16.60
N TRP A 309 4.09 10.22 17.91
CA TRP A 309 4.04 9.13 18.88
C TRP A 309 2.63 8.95 19.43
N PHE A 310 2.17 7.70 19.47
CA PHE A 310 0.85 7.32 19.98
C PHE A 310 -0.31 8.09 19.31
N PRO A 311 -0.42 8.06 17.96
CA PRO A 311 -1.41 8.86 17.25
C PRO A 311 -2.85 8.40 17.44
N GLY A 312 -3.07 7.23 18.05
CA GLY A 312 -4.37 6.57 18.09
C GLY A 312 -4.66 5.77 16.81
N ASP A 313 -5.81 5.11 16.73
CA ASP A 313 -6.16 4.19 15.64
C ASP A 313 -6.75 4.87 14.39
N GLY A 314 -7.07 6.14 14.45
CA GLY A 314 -7.82 6.81 13.37
C GLY A 314 -7.03 7.01 12.09
N GLY A 315 -7.59 6.55 10.95
CA GLY A 315 -7.13 6.94 9.62
C GLY A 315 -5.92 6.19 9.07
N LEU A 316 -5.38 5.18 9.78
CA LEU A 316 -4.21 4.43 9.31
C LEU A 316 -4.57 3.17 8.51
N SER A 317 -5.80 2.73 8.57
CA SER A 317 -6.39 1.67 7.73
C SER A 317 -7.90 1.69 7.82
N GLY A 318 -8.57 0.98 6.91
CA GLY A 318 -10.02 0.83 6.89
C GLY A 318 -10.71 1.80 5.95
N LEU A 319 -12.05 1.81 6.03
CA LEU A 319 -12.93 2.62 5.19
C LEU A 319 -13.25 3.95 5.86
N SER A 320 -13.08 5.04 5.13
CA SER A 320 -13.60 6.35 5.48
C SER A 320 -14.41 6.92 4.31
N THR A 321 -15.38 7.76 4.61
CA THR A 321 -16.16 8.46 3.57
C THR A 321 -16.22 9.93 3.91
N LEU A 322 -15.66 10.76 3.05
CA LEU A 322 -15.64 12.20 3.17
C LEU A 322 -16.08 12.84 1.85
N TYR A 323 -16.90 13.86 1.92
CA TYR A 323 -17.42 14.59 0.74
C TYR A 323 -18.12 13.68 -0.29
N GLY A 324 -18.65 12.53 0.15
CA GLY A 324 -19.28 11.53 -0.72
C GLY A 324 -18.30 10.65 -1.48
N ILE A 325 -17.01 10.72 -1.19
CA ILE A 325 -15.96 9.85 -1.72
C ILE A 325 -15.59 8.83 -0.65
N SER A 326 -15.69 7.54 -0.97
CA SER A 326 -15.22 6.46 -0.09
C SER A 326 -13.74 6.19 -0.34
N GLN A 327 -12.93 6.18 0.70
CA GLN A 327 -11.51 5.79 0.63
C GLN A 327 -11.27 4.60 1.53
N TYR A 328 -10.70 3.55 0.98
CA TYR A 328 -10.25 2.39 1.74
C TYR A 328 -8.71 2.33 1.76
N ILE A 329 -8.15 2.32 2.97
CA ILE A 329 -6.72 2.20 3.20
C ILE A 329 -6.44 0.77 3.67
N SER A 330 -5.63 0.05 2.92
CA SER A 330 -5.24 -1.33 3.24
C SER A 330 -4.32 -1.37 4.46
N PRO A 331 -4.46 -2.37 5.34
CA PRO A 331 -3.53 -2.55 6.46
C PRO A 331 -2.15 -3.08 6.05
N GLY A 332 -1.99 -3.51 4.78
CA GLY A 332 -0.73 -4.00 4.24
C GLY A 332 -0.33 -5.41 4.71
N LEU A 333 0.62 -5.98 4.02
CA LEU A 333 1.15 -7.34 4.27
C LEU A 333 2.52 -7.32 4.96
N GLY A 334 3.44 -6.51 4.47
CA GLY A 334 4.82 -6.44 4.91
C GLY A 334 5.13 -5.35 5.92
N ALA A 335 6.38 -4.95 5.96
CA ALA A 335 6.89 -3.92 6.85
C ALA A 335 7.79 -2.94 6.09
N SER A 336 7.41 -1.66 6.09
CA SER A 336 8.14 -0.57 5.46
C SER A 336 9.37 -0.16 6.27
N SER A 337 10.43 0.21 5.57
CA SER A 337 11.65 0.79 6.13
C SER A 337 11.46 2.24 6.60
N ALA A 338 10.43 2.93 6.10
CA ALA A 338 10.11 4.31 6.50
C ALA A 338 9.79 4.45 7.99
N TYR A 339 9.37 3.36 8.66
CA TYR A 339 9.10 3.34 10.10
C TYR A 339 10.36 3.25 10.99
N SER A 340 11.57 3.45 10.46
CA SER A 340 12.81 3.45 11.27
C SER A 340 12.69 4.38 12.49
N PRO A 341 13.12 3.93 13.70
CA PRO A 341 13.79 2.67 14.04
C PRO A 341 12.85 1.47 14.29
N LEU A 342 11.54 1.58 14.12
CA LEU A 342 10.54 0.52 14.37
C LEU A 342 10.13 -0.19 13.07
N SER A 343 11.10 -0.47 12.19
CA SER A 343 10.87 -1.10 10.87
C SER A 343 10.48 -2.58 10.94
N ILE A 344 9.73 -2.95 11.96
CA ILE A 344 9.17 -4.31 12.14
C ILE A 344 7.67 -4.24 12.32
N ARG A 345 6.98 -5.23 11.76
CA ARG A 345 5.54 -5.40 12.01
C ARG A 345 5.36 -6.07 13.37
N PHE A 346 4.76 -5.36 14.33
CA PHE A 346 4.57 -5.85 15.70
C PHE A 346 3.11 -5.74 16.13
N MET A 347 2.53 -6.86 16.60
CA MET A 347 1.12 -6.99 17.02
C MET A 347 0.14 -6.40 16.01
N ASN A 348 0.46 -6.50 14.75
CA ASN A 348 -0.27 -5.94 13.63
C ASN A 348 -0.33 -7.01 12.52
N PRO A 349 -1.32 -7.92 12.55
CA PRO A 349 -1.37 -9.04 11.64
C PRO A 349 -1.41 -8.56 10.17
N PRO A 350 -0.65 -9.20 9.26
CA PRO A 350 -0.73 -8.93 7.84
C PRO A 350 -2.13 -9.28 7.32
N ALA A 351 -2.65 -8.47 6.40
CA ALA A 351 -3.99 -8.71 5.90
C ALA A 351 -4.15 -8.35 4.42
N VAL A 352 -5.05 -9.08 3.76
CA VAL A 352 -5.64 -8.74 2.47
C VAL A 352 -7.09 -8.40 2.67
N THR A 353 -7.65 -7.55 1.81
CA THR A 353 -9.04 -7.11 1.97
C THR A 353 -9.91 -7.52 0.79
N LEU A 354 -11.04 -8.13 1.08
CA LEU A 354 -12.09 -8.37 0.10
C LEU A 354 -13.14 -7.26 0.21
N ILE A 355 -13.08 -6.32 -0.72
CA ILE A 355 -14.04 -5.21 -0.82
C ILE A 355 -15.24 -5.67 -1.62
N THR A 356 -16.44 -5.46 -1.08
CA THR A 356 -17.70 -5.77 -1.75
C THR A 356 -18.47 -4.48 -1.99
N LEU A 357 -18.78 -4.18 -3.25
CA LEU A 357 -19.62 -3.04 -3.61
C LEU A 357 -21.09 -3.37 -3.35
N THR A 358 -21.83 -2.45 -2.76
CA THR A 358 -23.26 -2.61 -2.51
C THR A 358 -24.00 -1.27 -2.51
N SER A 359 -25.24 -1.28 -3.00
CA SER A 359 -26.14 -0.13 -2.88
C SER A 359 -26.88 -0.09 -1.53
N LYS A 360 -26.82 -1.20 -0.77
CA LYS A 360 -27.58 -1.37 0.48
C LYS A 360 -26.75 -0.87 1.66
N LEU A 361 -27.42 -0.15 2.58
CA LEU A 361 -26.81 0.19 3.87
C LEU A 361 -26.54 -1.12 4.63
N VAL A 362 -25.29 -1.32 5.00
CA VAL A 362 -24.87 -2.42 5.88
C VAL A 362 -24.75 -1.83 7.28
N TYR A 363 -25.64 -2.27 8.19
CA TYR A 363 -25.67 -1.85 9.59
C TYR A 363 -24.77 -2.75 10.46
#